data_b944080b7b66027d46689600773efc98
#
_entry.id   b944080b7b66027d46689600773efc98
#
_cell.length_a   1.000
_cell.length_b   1.000
_cell.length_c   1.000
_cell.angle_alpha   90.00
_cell.angle_beta   90.00
_cell.angle_gamma   90.00
#
_symmetry.space_group_name_H-M   'P 1'
#
loop_
_entity.id
_entity.type
_entity.pdbx_description
1 polymer ?
#
loop_
_entity_poly.entity_id
_entity_poly.type
_entity_poly.pdbx_seq_one_letter_code
_entity_poly.pdbx_strand_id
1 'polypeptide(L)'
;MAENSATAATGPDSIDRRKFLKGAATTAGALALPATVFGAPTSPAFARLARSTSGGHVSFGSNYSDPATKKAFASLISAAEKATKIGVTINTVDHNTFQNDITSYLQGTPNDLFTWFAGYRVQVFAKQGLIHSIDDVWAKIGHNFSPAVKAGCKGLNGKYYIVPIYNYPWVIFYNKSTFRSKGYQIPKTWDQLIALCKQMKTDGLIPFAFGQKDGWPALGTFDIINLRLNGFKFHMELMRHQVPWTDKRVTAVFKQWAELMPYVQAGATGRIWEDACKTLEQKQAGMIFQGTNQIAAQYVSDKADLSDLDFFVYPEINPKWGQDFMDAPMDGFCISQKTQNYSTAAKLLEYIGSGAAEKNYLKYDKWDVAVASDVHDPAYDAIQKKSVQVIKQAKNISQFMDRDSDPGFADNTVAAAVDSFINNPSSSNISSIQSSLEAQAKVVFAKA
;
A
#
# COMPACT_ATOMS: atom_id res chain seq x y z
N MET A 1 -14.32 -50.45 -49.08
CA MET A 1 -15.66 -49.89 -49.42
C MET A 1 -16.11 -49.02 -48.26
N ALA A 2 -16.59 -47.85 -48.61
CA ALA A 2 -17.19 -46.82 -47.79
C ALA A 2 -16.23 -45.85 -47.10
N GLU A 3 -16.06 -44.74 -47.80
CA GLU A 3 -15.74 -43.40 -47.37
C GLU A 3 -16.70 -42.89 -46.30
N ASN A 4 -16.17 -42.07 -45.38
CA ASN A 4 -17.00 -41.02 -44.80
C ASN A 4 -16.15 -39.79 -44.46
N SER A 5 -16.58 -38.71 -45.02
CA SER A 5 -16.07 -37.36 -45.03
C SER A 5 -16.07 -36.71 -43.66
N ALA A 6 -14.97 -36.04 -43.28
CA ALA A 6 -14.89 -35.13 -42.18
C ALA A 6 -15.12 -33.70 -42.66
N THR A 7 -16.16 -33.06 -42.16
CA THR A 7 -16.45 -31.63 -42.32
C THR A 7 -15.58 -30.80 -41.37
N ALA A 8 -14.79 -29.91 -41.93
CA ALA A 8 -14.00 -28.91 -41.20
C ALA A 8 -14.91 -27.77 -40.75
N ALA A 9 -14.84 -27.45 -39.45
CA ALA A 9 -15.41 -26.20 -38.89
C ALA A 9 -14.37 -25.09 -38.95
N THR A 10 -14.73 -24.02 -39.64
CA THR A 10 -13.96 -22.78 -39.76
C THR A 10 -14.06 -21.94 -38.47
N GLY A 11 -12.93 -21.65 -37.84
CA GLY A 11 -12.81 -20.68 -36.75
C GLY A 11 -12.69 -19.24 -37.28
N PRO A 12 -12.98 -18.22 -36.49
CA PRO A 12 -13.05 -16.82 -36.93
C PRO A 12 -11.67 -16.19 -37.14
N ASP A 13 -11.63 -15.31 -38.15
CA ASP A 13 -10.50 -14.61 -38.73
C ASP A 13 -9.62 -13.86 -37.71
N SER A 14 -8.32 -14.04 -37.87
CA SER A 14 -7.26 -13.21 -37.25
C SER A 14 -7.20 -11.83 -37.92
N ILE A 15 -7.45 -10.78 -37.14
CA ILE A 15 -7.31 -9.37 -37.59
C ILE A 15 -5.81 -9.07 -37.78
N ASP A 16 -5.43 -8.85 -39.05
CA ASP A 16 -4.07 -8.46 -39.46
C ASP A 16 -3.74 -7.03 -39.02
N ARG A 17 -2.86 -6.86 -38.02
CA ARG A 17 -2.39 -5.60 -37.46
C ARG A 17 -1.53 -4.74 -38.41
N ARG A 18 -1.28 -5.15 -39.66
CA ARG A 18 -0.42 -4.44 -40.58
C ARG A 18 -1.12 -3.47 -41.55
N LYS A 19 -2.43 -3.38 -41.51
CA LYS A 19 -3.22 -2.50 -42.41
C LYS A 19 -3.62 -1.14 -41.84
N PHE A 20 -3.21 -0.80 -40.59
CA PHE A 20 -3.62 0.48 -39.97
C PHE A 20 -2.61 1.63 -40.09
N LEU A 21 -1.52 1.46 -40.80
CA LEU A 21 -0.45 2.48 -40.92
C LEU A 21 -0.18 2.97 -42.33
N LYS A 22 -1.18 3.05 -43.23
CA LYS A 22 -1.00 3.75 -44.51
C LYS A 22 -2.31 4.50 -44.85
N GLY A 23 -2.34 5.77 -44.51
CA GLY A 23 -3.40 6.66 -45.00
C GLY A 23 -3.67 7.87 -44.11
N ALA A 24 -2.70 8.78 -43.97
CA ALA A 24 -3.01 10.17 -43.63
C ALA A 24 -1.82 11.08 -43.95
N ALA A 25 -1.73 11.50 -45.17
CA ALA A 25 -0.99 12.70 -45.53
C ALA A 25 -1.87 13.54 -46.45
N THR A 26 -1.87 14.86 -46.19
CA THR A 26 -2.49 15.96 -46.95
C THR A 26 -3.98 16.18 -46.73
N THR A 27 -4.33 17.18 -45.90
CA THR A 27 -4.82 18.51 -46.34
C THR A 27 -4.99 19.42 -45.13
N ALA A 28 -4.30 20.55 -45.15
CA ALA A 28 -4.52 21.66 -44.24
C ALA A 28 -5.87 22.34 -44.55
N GLY A 29 -6.78 22.30 -43.59
CA GLY A 29 -8.03 23.03 -43.64
C GLY A 29 -8.38 23.44 -42.22
N ALA A 30 -8.17 24.72 -41.91
CA ALA A 30 -8.58 25.31 -40.64
C ALA A 30 -10.11 25.28 -40.51
N LEU A 31 -10.63 24.40 -39.65
CA LEU A 31 -12.00 24.47 -39.15
C LEU A 31 -11.93 24.63 -37.65
N ALA A 32 -12.26 25.86 -37.20
CA ALA A 32 -12.49 26.17 -35.82
C ALA A 32 -13.68 25.32 -35.31
N LEU A 33 -13.41 24.37 -34.43
CA LEU A 33 -14.44 23.69 -33.65
C LEU A 33 -14.77 24.56 -32.42
N PRO A 34 -16.05 24.74 -32.09
CA PRO A 34 -16.45 25.50 -30.91
C PRO A 34 -16.00 24.77 -29.67
N ALA A 35 -15.36 25.49 -28.73
CA ALA A 35 -15.08 25.04 -27.40
C ALA A 35 -16.39 24.64 -26.70
N THR A 36 -16.70 23.37 -26.62
CA THR A 36 -17.72 22.87 -25.72
C THR A 36 -17.17 23.02 -24.30
N VAL A 37 -17.62 24.08 -23.66
CA VAL A 37 -17.53 24.28 -22.23
C VAL A 37 -18.20 23.07 -21.58
N PHE A 38 -17.43 22.17 -21.01
CA PHE A 38 -17.97 21.22 -20.04
C PHE A 38 -18.42 22.02 -18.83
N GLY A 39 -19.68 22.45 -18.87
CA GLY A 39 -20.36 22.99 -17.72
C GLY A 39 -20.34 21.97 -16.59
N ALA A 40 -19.80 22.35 -15.45
CA ALA A 40 -19.92 21.57 -14.23
C ALA A 40 -21.40 21.20 -14.05
N PRO A 41 -21.74 19.94 -13.72
CA PRO A 41 -23.11 19.56 -13.47
C PRO A 41 -23.58 20.27 -12.19
N THR A 42 -24.29 21.38 -12.34
CA THR A 42 -25.06 22.00 -11.26
C THR A 42 -26.30 21.15 -11.00
N SER A 43 -26.12 19.99 -10.37
CA SER A 43 -27.27 19.25 -9.89
C SER A 43 -27.83 19.95 -8.62
N PRO A 44 -29.14 20.03 -8.46
CA PRO A 44 -29.78 20.70 -7.29
C PRO A 44 -29.34 20.12 -5.93
N ALA A 45 -28.78 18.92 -5.90
CA ALA A 45 -28.22 18.29 -4.69
C ALA A 45 -26.99 19.04 -4.16
N PHE A 46 -26.14 19.62 -5.03
CA PHE A 46 -24.98 20.40 -4.58
C PHE A 46 -25.36 21.76 -3.98
N ALA A 47 -26.43 22.38 -4.45
CA ALA A 47 -26.91 23.64 -3.91
C ALA A 47 -27.52 23.52 -2.49
N ARG A 48 -27.93 22.31 -2.06
CA ARG A 48 -28.47 22.07 -0.73
C ARG A 48 -27.43 21.85 0.35
N LEU A 49 -26.26 21.29 0.03
CA LEU A 49 -25.15 21.05 0.97
C LEU A 49 -24.36 22.33 1.32
N ALA A 50 -24.32 23.31 0.43
CA ALA A 50 -23.59 24.58 0.65
C ALA A 50 -24.25 25.52 1.70
N ARG A 51 -25.39 25.17 2.29
CA ARG A 51 -26.21 26.12 3.06
C ARG A 51 -26.01 26.11 4.58
N SER A 52 -25.10 25.36 5.17
CA SER A 52 -25.07 25.27 6.65
C SER A 52 -23.70 25.21 7.34
N THR A 53 -22.61 25.51 6.65
CA THR A 53 -21.27 25.43 7.26
C THR A 53 -20.71 26.83 7.51
N SER A 54 -20.77 27.30 8.77
CA SER A 54 -20.19 28.59 9.19
C SER A 54 -18.65 28.60 9.11
N GLY A 55 -18.01 27.43 8.94
CA GLY A 55 -16.56 27.26 8.88
C GLY A 55 -15.96 27.18 7.48
N GLY A 56 -16.78 27.24 6.42
CA GLY A 56 -16.35 27.05 5.04
C GLY A 56 -16.59 25.62 4.52
N HIS A 57 -16.08 25.33 3.32
CA HIS A 57 -16.23 24.03 2.66
C HIS A 57 -14.95 23.64 1.94
N VAL A 58 -14.62 22.34 1.95
CA VAL A 58 -13.49 21.75 1.21
C VAL A 58 -13.88 20.45 0.51
N SER A 59 -13.17 20.12 -0.55
CA SER A 59 -13.26 18.83 -1.25
C SER A 59 -12.12 17.91 -0.80
N PHE A 60 -12.39 16.59 -0.72
CA PHE A 60 -11.44 15.59 -0.25
C PHE A 60 -11.39 14.39 -1.22
N GLY A 61 -10.26 14.21 -1.92
CA GLY A 61 -9.99 13.03 -2.74
C GLY A 61 -9.56 11.85 -1.87
N SER A 62 -10.13 10.67 -2.07
CA SER A 62 -9.85 9.52 -1.22
C SER A 62 -9.62 8.25 -2.01
N ASN A 63 -8.53 7.53 -1.70
CA ASN A 63 -8.27 6.17 -2.15
C ASN A 63 -8.84 5.10 -1.20
N TYR A 64 -9.54 5.49 -0.16
CA TYR A 64 -10.15 4.56 0.79
C TYR A 64 -11.44 3.99 0.19
N SER A 65 -11.30 3.04 -0.74
CA SER A 65 -12.40 2.42 -1.49
C SER A 65 -12.98 1.19 -0.79
N ASP A 66 -12.17 0.47 0.00
CA ASP A 66 -12.61 -0.73 0.70
C ASP A 66 -13.70 -0.41 1.74
N PRO A 67 -14.73 -1.24 1.87
CA PRO A 67 -15.92 -0.90 2.66
C PRO A 67 -15.64 -0.46 4.10
N ALA A 68 -14.70 -1.14 4.76
CA ALA A 68 -14.37 -0.86 6.16
C ALA A 68 -13.58 0.44 6.32
N THR A 69 -12.52 0.62 5.53
CA THR A 69 -11.68 1.82 5.51
C THR A 69 -12.49 3.05 5.08
N LYS A 70 -13.35 2.90 4.07
CA LYS A 70 -14.29 3.95 3.64
C LYS A 70 -15.22 4.38 4.75
N LYS A 71 -15.75 3.42 5.53
CA LYS A 71 -16.62 3.70 6.68
C LYS A 71 -15.86 4.39 7.81
N ALA A 72 -14.64 3.97 8.10
CA ALA A 72 -13.77 4.60 9.10
C ALA A 72 -13.46 6.05 8.73
N PHE A 73 -13.10 6.31 7.49
CA PHE A 73 -12.84 7.64 6.97
C PHE A 73 -14.09 8.54 7.02
N ALA A 74 -15.24 8.03 6.61
CA ALA A 74 -16.51 8.78 6.72
C ALA A 74 -16.83 9.16 8.18
N SER A 75 -16.55 8.28 9.14
CA SER A 75 -16.71 8.57 10.57
C SER A 75 -15.78 9.67 11.06
N LEU A 76 -14.50 9.62 10.67
CA LEU A 76 -13.51 10.66 10.93
C LEU A 76 -13.98 12.01 10.40
N ILE A 77 -14.38 12.07 9.13
CA ILE A 77 -14.81 13.32 8.48
C ILE A 77 -16.09 13.86 9.14
N SER A 78 -17.07 13.01 9.44
CA SER A 78 -18.29 13.45 10.15
C SER A 78 -17.96 14.06 11.53
N ALA A 79 -17.00 13.51 12.26
CA ALA A 79 -16.54 14.08 13.52
C ALA A 79 -15.82 15.43 13.31
N ALA A 80 -14.98 15.52 12.27
CA ALA A 80 -14.28 16.74 11.90
C ALA A 80 -15.25 17.86 11.50
N GLU A 81 -16.28 17.59 10.70
CA GLU A 81 -17.33 18.53 10.33
C GLU A 81 -18.08 19.09 11.56
N LYS A 82 -18.42 18.20 12.50
CA LYS A 82 -19.09 18.61 13.76
C LYS A 82 -18.21 19.52 14.61
N ALA A 83 -16.92 19.21 14.73
CA ALA A 83 -15.97 19.95 15.56
C ALA A 83 -15.59 21.30 14.95
N THR A 84 -15.30 21.33 13.65
CA THR A 84 -14.76 22.50 12.95
C THR A 84 -15.81 23.40 12.30
N LYS A 85 -17.03 22.87 12.09
CA LYS A 85 -18.11 23.46 11.29
C LYS A 85 -17.74 23.66 9.81
N ILE A 86 -16.71 22.96 9.33
CA ILE A 86 -16.29 22.92 7.93
C ILE A 86 -17.04 21.80 7.23
N GLY A 87 -17.68 22.08 6.09
CA GLY A 87 -18.31 21.04 5.26
C GLY A 87 -17.28 20.34 4.39
N VAL A 88 -17.43 19.03 4.19
CA VAL A 88 -16.51 18.23 3.40
C VAL A 88 -17.23 17.42 2.35
N THR A 89 -16.83 17.54 1.07
CA THR A 89 -17.27 16.62 0.01
C THR A 89 -16.19 15.59 -0.26
N ILE A 90 -16.48 14.31 0.01
CA ILE A 90 -15.55 13.20 -0.23
C ILE A 90 -15.75 12.66 -1.65
N ASN A 91 -14.68 12.60 -2.44
CA ASN A 91 -14.61 11.97 -3.75
C ASN A 91 -13.74 10.71 -3.65
N THR A 92 -14.38 9.54 -3.58
CA THR A 92 -13.66 8.26 -3.47
C THR A 92 -13.41 7.68 -4.86
N VAL A 93 -12.17 7.29 -5.12
CA VAL A 93 -11.70 6.54 -6.29
C VAL A 93 -11.16 5.20 -5.82
N ASP A 94 -11.23 4.18 -6.66
CA ASP A 94 -10.60 2.89 -6.40
C ASP A 94 -9.13 3.04 -5.99
N HIS A 95 -8.70 2.25 -5.01
CA HIS A 95 -7.38 2.37 -4.39
C HIS A 95 -6.22 2.32 -5.38
N ASN A 96 -6.21 1.29 -6.24
CA ASN A 96 -5.13 1.11 -7.22
C ASN A 96 -5.19 2.18 -8.31
N THR A 97 -6.40 2.50 -8.78
CA THR A 97 -6.62 3.58 -9.78
C THR A 97 -6.12 4.92 -9.26
N PHE A 98 -6.45 5.28 -8.01
CA PHE A 98 -5.99 6.54 -7.40
C PHE A 98 -4.47 6.62 -7.31
N GLN A 99 -3.80 5.52 -6.92
CA GLN A 99 -2.34 5.46 -6.86
C GLN A 99 -1.69 5.63 -8.24
N ASN A 100 -2.22 4.92 -9.25
CA ASN A 100 -1.69 4.96 -10.61
C ASN A 100 -1.85 6.35 -11.24
N ASP A 101 -2.95 7.02 -10.96
CA ASP A 101 -3.31 8.31 -11.58
C ASP A 101 -2.90 9.53 -10.76
N ILE A 102 -2.31 9.35 -9.57
CA ILE A 102 -2.07 10.44 -8.60
C ILE A 102 -1.28 11.62 -9.20
N THR A 103 -0.27 11.37 -10.01
CA THR A 103 0.53 12.43 -10.62
C THR A 103 -0.32 13.28 -11.57
N SER A 104 -1.09 12.64 -12.44
CA SER A 104 -2.02 13.30 -13.36
C SER A 104 -3.13 14.04 -12.61
N TYR A 105 -3.64 13.43 -11.55
CA TYR A 105 -4.63 14.03 -10.66
C TYR A 105 -4.10 15.34 -10.02
N LEU A 106 -2.89 15.31 -9.44
CA LEU A 106 -2.29 16.49 -8.80
C LEU A 106 -1.91 17.59 -9.82
N GLN A 107 -1.52 17.22 -11.02
CA GLN A 107 -1.26 18.15 -12.12
C GLN A 107 -2.53 18.72 -12.78
N GLY A 108 -3.63 18.01 -12.69
CA GLY A 108 -4.94 18.38 -13.21
C GLY A 108 -5.74 19.30 -12.29
N THR A 109 -6.93 18.87 -11.89
CA THR A 109 -7.85 19.56 -10.97
C THR A 109 -8.08 18.71 -9.72
N PRO A 110 -7.09 18.64 -8.82
CA PRO A 110 -7.21 17.84 -7.60
C PRO A 110 -8.20 18.47 -6.62
N ASN A 111 -8.68 17.64 -5.69
CA ASN A 111 -9.42 18.13 -4.52
C ASN A 111 -8.52 19.02 -3.63
N ASP A 112 -9.11 19.78 -2.72
CA ASP A 112 -8.38 20.62 -1.76
C ASP A 112 -7.45 19.77 -0.89
N LEU A 113 -7.98 18.65 -0.38
CA LEU A 113 -7.25 17.65 0.39
C LEU A 113 -7.32 16.29 -0.31
N PHE A 114 -6.37 15.43 0.02
CA PHE A 114 -6.41 14.05 -0.45
C PHE A 114 -5.69 13.09 0.51
N THR A 115 -6.10 11.82 0.47
CA THR A 115 -5.43 10.73 1.19
C THR A 115 -4.13 10.37 0.49
N TRP A 116 -3.06 10.15 1.24
CA TRP A 116 -1.78 9.72 0.69
C TRP A 116 -0.95 8.94 1.72
N PHE A 117 0.25 8.57 1.33
CA PHE A 117 1.19 7.75 2.07
C PHE A 117 2.38 8.57 2.55
N ALA A 118 2.85 8.32 3.78
CA ALA A 118 4.08 8.89 4.32
C ALA A 118 5.33 8.34 3.59
N GLY A 119 6.51 8.82 3.96
CA GLY A 119 7.77 8.38 3.39
C GLY A 119 8.15 9.08 2.09
N TYR A 120 8.88 8.39 1.21
CA TYR A 120 9.41 8.99 -0.02
C TYR A 120 8.31 9.41 -1.00
N ARG A 121 7.16 8.74 -1.01
CA ARG A 121 6.00 9.10 -1.85
C ARG A 121 5.54 10.55 -1.60
N VAL A 122 5.48 11.01 -0.36
CA VAL A 122 5.14 12.41 -0.07
C VAL A 122 6.30 13.34 -0.43
N GLN A 123 7.55 12.89 -0.25
CA GLN A 123 8.75 13.68 -0.56
C GLN A 123 8.87 14.02 -2.04
N VAL A 124 8.50 13.08 -2.92
CA VAL A 124 8.50 13.30 -4.37
C VAL A 124 7.54 14.42 -4.77
N PHE A 125 6.31 14.41 -4.26
CA PHE A 125 5.34 15.45 -4.58
C PHE A 125 5.66 16.79 -3.95
N ALA A 126 6.25 16.79 -2.76
CA ALA A 126 6.78 18.01 -2.12
C ALA A 126 7.88 18.66 -2.98
N LYS A 127 8.83 17.85 -3.48
CA LYS A 127 9.91 18.30 -4.36
C LYS A 127 9.38 18.86 -5.69
N GLN A 128 8.33 18.24 -6.25
CA GLN A 128 7.69 18.69 -7.48
C GLN A 128 6.78 19.92 -7.29
N GLY A 129 6.58 20.38 -6.05
CA GLY A 129 5.69 21.51 -5.76
C GLY A 129 4.20 21.21 -6.00
N LEU A 130 3.79 19.96 -5.89
CA LEU A 130 2.40 19.51 -6.12
C LEU A 130 1.53 19.54 -4.84
N ILE A 131 2.17 19.67 -3.68
CA ILE A 131 1.50 19.70 -2.37
C ILE A 131 2.03 20.85 -1.51
N HIS A 132 1.17 21.39 -0.67
CA HIS A 132 1.52 22.45 0.27
C HIS A 132 2.36 21.93 1.43
N SER A 133 3.38 22.72 1.84
CA SER A 133 3.93 22.61 3.18
C SER A 133 2.86 23.01 4.20
N ILE A 134 2.78 22.23 5.28
CA ILE A 134 1.80 22.40 6.37
C ILE A 134 2.50 22.57 7.72
N ASP A 135 3.62 23.31 7.75
CA ASP A 135 4.38 23.57 8.98
C ASP A 135 3.54 24.34 10.02
N ASP A 136 2.62 25.19 9.58
CA ASP A 136 1.67 25.91 10.43
C ASP A 136 0.68 24.97 11.13
N VAL A 137 0.21 23.92 10.46
CA VAL A 137 -0.60 22.84 11.05
C VAL A 137 0.26 22.07 12.07
N TRP A 138 1.48 21.65 11.68
CA TRP A 138 2.38 20.91 12.56
C TRP A 138 2.85 21.67 13.78
N ALA A 139 2.93 23.00 13.71
CA ALA A 139 3.19 23.84 14.88
C ALA A 139 2.13 23.64 15.98
N LYS A 140 0.90 23.29 15.61
CA LYS A 140 -0.21 23.07 16.55
C LYS A 140 -0.35 21.62 16.99
N ILE A 141 -0.19 20.65 16.06
CA ILE A 141 -0.43 19.23 16.34
C ILE A 141 0.84 18.42 16.66
N GLY A 142 2.01 18.96 16.37
CA GLY A 142 3.26 18.20 16.40
C GLY A 142 3.63 17.61 17.76
N HIS A 143 3.09 18.14 18.86
CA HIS A 143 3.27 17.57 20.20
C HIS A 143 2.61 16.18 20.37
N ASN A 144 1.62 15.86 19.53
CA ASN A 144 0.91 14.58 19.56
C ASN A 144 1.68 13.42 18.91
N PHE A 145 2.83 13.66 18.28
CA PHE A 145 3.50 12.65 17.48
C PHE A 145 4.94 12.40 17.92
N SER A 146 5.35 11.12 17.87
CA SER A 146 6.71 10.71 18.18
C SER A 146 7.73 11.26 17.14
N PRO A 147 9.04 11.34 17.48
CA PRO A 147 10.06 11.72 16.52
C PRO A 147 10.10 10.87 15.25
N ALA A 148 9.84 9.56 15.37
CA ALA A 148 9.81 8.63 14.23
C ALA A 148 8.65 8.95 13.29
N VAL A 149 7.44 9.17 13.81
CA VAL A 149 6.26 9.60 13.02
C VAL A 149 6.54 10.93 12.32
N LYS A 150 7.10 11.90 13.04
CA LYS A 150 7.47 13.22 12.49
C LYS A 150 8.44 13.10 11.31
N ALA A 151 9.41 12.19 11.41
CA ALA A 151 10.39 11.98 10.33
C ALA A 151 9.74 11.49 9.04
N GLY A 152 8.77 10.55 9.12
CA GLY A 152 8.03 10.03 7.97
C GLY A 152 7.10 11.05 7.29
N CYS A 153 6.78 12.16 7.98
CA CYS A 153 5.87 13.20 7.49
C CYS A 153 6.57 14.40 6.83
N LYS A 154 7.92 14.37 6.76
CA LYS A 154 8.72 15.47 6.21
C LYS A 154 9.10 15.25 4.77
N GLY A 155 9.13 16.35 4.00
CA GLY A 155 9.81 16.42 2.71
C GLY A 155 11.36 16.47 2.86
N LEU A 156 12.06 16.35 1.73
CA LEU A 156 13.53 16.42 1.69
C LEU A 156 14.09 17.76 2.17
N ASN A 157 13.28 18.82 2.12
CA ASN A 157 13.61 20.17 2.62
C ASN A 157 13.34 20.35 4.14
N GLY A 158 12.97 19.27 4.84
CA GLY A 158 12.70 19.28 6.27
C GLY A 158 11.33 19.81 6.69
N LYS A 159 10.53 20.37 5.79
CA LYS A 159 9.17 20.85 6.04
C LYS A 159 8.17 19.69 6.10
N TYR A 160 7.04 19.91 6.77
CA TYR A 160 5.98 18.92 6.88
C TYR A 160 4.98 19.02 5.73
N TYR A 161 4.46 17.87 5.26
CA TYR A 161 3.57 17.80 4.10
C TYR A 161 2.36 16.87 4.26
N ILE A 162 2.34 16.02 5.28
CA ILE A 162 1.27 15.06 5.54
C ILE A 162 0.92 15.05 7.03
N VAL A 163 -0.36 14.94 7.36
CA VAL A 163 -0.86 14.62 8.71
C VAL A 163 -1.17 13.13 8.73
N PRO A 164 -0.46 12.32 9.53
CA PRO A 164 -0.68 10.87 9.59
C PRO A 164 -1.94 10.54 10.40
N ILE A 165 -2.55 9.38 10.14
CA ILE A 165 -3.78 8.95 10.82
C ILE A 165 -3.64 7.60 11.54
N TYR A 166 -2.85 6.66 11.02
CA TYR A 166 -2.63 5.35 11.60
C TYR A 166 -1.35 4.73 11.05
N ASN A 167 -0.93 3.63 11.69
CA ASN A 167 0.04 2.70 11.11
C ASN A 167 -0.42 1.26 11.31
N TYR A 168 0.20 0.33 10.57
CA TYR A 168 -0.10 -1.10 10.60
C TYR A 168 1.16 -1.92 10.33
N PRO A 169 1.48 -2.91 11.19
CA PRO A 169 2.64 -3.75 10.96
C PRO A 169 2.36 -4.80 9.87
N TRP A 170 3.39 -5.13 9.10
CA TRP A 170 3.41 -6.29 8.22
C TRP A 170 3.91 -7.51 8.98
N VAL A 171 3.07 -8.55 9.05
CA VAL A 171 3.27 -9.70 9.92
C VAL A 171 2.77 -10.99 9.26
N ILE A 172 3.13 -12.15 9.80
CA ILE A 172 2.62 -13.44 9.34
C ILE A 172 1.37 -13.79 10.13
N PHE A 173 0.23 -13.79 9.45
CA PHE A 173 -1.06 -14.21 10.02
C PHE A 173 -1.26 -15.72 9.92
N TYR A 174 -2.03 -16.26 10.87
CA TYR A 174 -2.44 -17.65 10.94
C TYR A 174 -3.77 -17.81 11.71
N ASN A 175 -4.47 -18.93 11.51
CA ASN A 175 -5.61 -19.30 12.34
C ASN A 175 -5.15 -20.09 13.56
N LYS A 176 -5.50 -19.64 14.79
CA LYS A 176 -5.14 -20.29 16.05
C LYS A 176 -5.64 -21.73 16.11
N SER A 177 -6.86 -21.98 15.64
CA SER A 177 -7.45 -23.33 15.61
C SER A 177 -6.65 -24.28 14.73
N THR A 178 -6.17 -23.84 13.56
CA THR A 178 -5.32 -24.65 12.67
C THR A 178 -4.00 -24.99 13.34
N PHE A 179 -3.31 -24.01 13.94
CA PHE A 179 -2.05 -24.25 14.64
C PHE A 179 -2.22 -25.21 15.81
N ARG A 180 -3.27 -25.01 16.60
CA ARG A 180 -3.56 -25.89 17.77
C ARG A 180 -3.87 -27.31 17.35
N SER A 181 -4.75 -27.49 16.36
CA SER A 181 -5.21 -28.83 15.92
C SER A 181 -4.08 -29.66 15.30
N LYS A 182 -3.11 -29.00 14.65
CA LYS A 182 -1.96 -29.62 14.00
C LYS A 182 -0.69 -29.64 14.88
N GLY A 183 -0.71 -29.01 16.05
CA GLY A 183 0.45 -28.91 16.95
C GLY A 183 1.57 -28.02 16.43
N TYR A 184 1.28 -27.09 15.52
CA TYR A 184 2.27 -26.18 14.95
C TYR A 184 2.81 -25.21 16.00
N GLN A 185 4.11 -24.94 15.93
CA GLN A 185 4.79 -23.99 16.80
C GLN A 185 5.13 -22.71 16.02
N ILE A 186 5.05 -21.56 16.71
CA ILE A 186 5.44 -20.26 16.11
C ILE A 186 6.95 -20.27 15.86
N PRO A 187 7.40 -20.11 14.61
CA PRO A 187 8.82 -20.10 14.26
C PRO A 187 9.48 -18.79 14.71
N LYS A 188 10.69 -18.86 15.25
CA LYS A 188 11.50 -17.71 15.65
C LYS A 188 12.63 -17.43 14.67
N THR A 189 13.07 -18.44 13.92
CA THR A 189 14.16 -18.37 12.94
C THR A 189 13.68 -18.82 11.58
N TRP A 190 14.43 -18.44 10.54
CA TRP A 190 14.18 -18.88 9.17
C TRP A 190 14.12 -20.40 9.03
N ASP A 191 15.06 -21.11 9.62
CA ASP A 191 15.09 -22.58 9.55
C ASP A 191 13.84 -23.21 10.16
N GLN A 192 13.36 -22.66 11.27
CA GLN A 192 12.10 -23.08 11.89
C GLN A 192 10.90 -22.77 10.99
N LEU A 193 10.90 -21.62 10.30
CA LEU A 193 9.85 -21.28 9.33
C LEU A 193 9.81 -22.27 8.17
N ILE A 194 10.96 -22.58 7.57
CA ILE A 194 11.06 -23.56 6.48
C ILE A 194 10.65 -24.97 6.97
N ALA A 195 11.04 -25.36 8.19
CA ALA A 195 10.61 -26.63 8.77
C ALA A 195 9.08 -26.68 8.96
N LEU A 196 8.47 -25.60 9.46
CA LEU A 196 7.02 -25.48 9.59
C LEU A 196 6.33 -25.57 8.20
N CYS A 197 6.87 -24.89 7.20
CA CYS A 197 6.33 -24.95 5.82
C CYS A 197 6.38 -26.39 5.26
N LYS A 198 7.47 -27.13 5.50
CA LYS A 198 7.58 -28.54 5.11
C LYS A 198 6.51 -29.39 5.78
N GLN A 199 6.32 -29.21 7.10
CA GLN A 199 5.30 -29.92 7.87
C GLN A 199 3.90 -29.60 7.33
N MET A 200 3.54 -28.31 7.13
CA MET A 200 2.25 -27.88 6.60
C MET A 200 1.97 -28.53 5.23
N LYS A 201 2.97 -28.56 4.35
CA LYS A 201 2.87 -29.17 3.02
C LYS A 201 2.62 -30.68 3.13
N THR A 202 3.28 -31.38 4.06
CA THR A 202 3.04 -32.80 4.32
C THR A 202 1.65 -33.05 4.87
N ASP A 203 1.12 -32.13 5.67
CA ASP A 203 -0.23 -32.18 6.25
C ASP A 203 -1.33 -31.79 5.26
N GLY A 204 -0.97 -31.50 3.99
CA GLY A 204 -1.90 -31.16 2.90
C GLY A 204 -2.35 -29.71 2.89
N LEU A 205 -1.70 -28.82 3.65
CA LEU A 205 -1.98 -27.39 3.62
C LEU A 205 -1.08 -26.67 2.62
N ILE A 206 -1.55 -25.56 2.09
CA ILE A 206 -0.71 -24.54 1.44
C ILE A 206 0.02 -23.79 2.56
N PRO A 207 1.36 -23.83 2.65
CA PRO A 207 2.05 -23.17 3.77
C PRO A 207 1.83 -21.66 3.79
N PHE A 208 2.02 -20.97 2.65
CA PHE A 208 1.76 -19.54 2.49
C PHE A 208 0.72 -19.28 1.42
N ALA A 209 -0.43 -18.72 1.80
CA ALA A 209 -1.34 -18.07 0.87
C ALA A 209 -0.66 -16.84 0.27
N PHE A 210 -0.80 -16.62 -1.03
CA PHE A 210 -0.11 -15.54 -1.71
C PHE A 210 -0.87 -15.03 -2.93
N GLY A 211 -1.08 -13.71 -3.01
CA GLY A 211 -1.66 -13.00 -4.14
C GLY A 211 -0.78 -11.81 -4.51
N GLN A 212 -0.43 -11.68 -5.81
CA GLN A 212 0.52 -10.68 -6.31
C GLN A 212 -0.03 -9.94 -7.55
N LYS A 213 -1.25 -10.24 -8.00
CA LYS A 213 -1.84 -9.59 -9.19
C LYS A 213 -1.84 -8.07 -9.11
N ASP A 214 -1.95 -7.53 -7.89
CA ASP A 214 -1.96 -6.08 -7.63
C ASP A 214 -0.57 -5.43 -7.71
N GLY A 215 0.50 -6.22 -7.90
CA GLY A 215 1.88 -5.77 -8.06
C GLY A 215 2.62 -5.46 -6.76
N TRP A 216 1.94 -4.97 -5.74
CA TRP A 216 2.56 -4.53 -4.49
C TRP A 216 2.74 -5.61 -3.40
N PRO A 217 1.90 -6.67 -3.23
CA PRO A 217 2.00 -7.52 -2.06
C PRO A 217 3.36 -8.19 -1.86
N ALA A 218 4.00 -8.60 -2.95
CA ALA A 218 5.31 -9.25 -2.89
C ALA A 218 6.47 -8.29 -2.57
N LEU A 219 6.29 -6.98 -2.76
CA LEU A 219 7.28 -5.99 -2.36
C LEU A 219 7.59 -6.06 -0.86
N GLY A 220 6.55 -6.26 -0.02
CA GLY A 220 6.73 -6.47 1.41
C GLY A 220 7.52 -7.73 1.77
N THR A 221 7.42 -8.80 0.96
CA THR A 221 8.24 -10.00 1.18
C THR A 221 9.71 -9.71 0.88
N PHE A 222 10.01 -8.97 -0.18
CA PHE A 222 11.38 -8.52 -0.44
C PHE A 222 11.91 -7.65 0.70
N ASP A 223 11.11 -6.68 1.16
CA ASP A 223 11.49 -5.75 2.22
C ASP A 223 11.85 -6.48 3.50
N ILE A 224 10.97 -7.34 3.98
CA ILE A 224 11.20 -8.01 5.26
C ILE A 224 12.40 -8.96 5.20
N ILE A 225 12.62 -9.66 4.10
CA ILE A 225 13.80 -10.51 3.93
C ILE A 225 15.06 -9.64 3.89
N ASN A 226 15.04 -8.51 3.18
CA ASN A 226 16.16 -7.57 3.13
C ASN A 226 16.47 -6.97 4.52
N LEU A 227 15.44 -6.53 5.25
CA LEU A 227 15.59 -6.03 6.63
C LEU A 227 16.18 -7.09 7.56
N ARG A 228 15.78 -8.36 7.44
CA ARG A 228 16.27 -9.47 8.25
C ARG A 228 17.68 -9.94 7.90
N LEU A 229 18.08 -9.81 6.63
CA LEU A 229 19.43 -10.20 6.18
C LEU A 229 20.46 -9.07 6.33
N ASN A 230 20.07 -7.85 5.94
CA ASN A 230 21.02 -6.76 5.69
C ASN A 230 20.86 -5.58 6.65
N GLY A 231 19.75 -5.51 7.37
CA GLY A 231 19.43 -4.44 8.32
C GLY A 231 18.86 -3.19 7.70
N PHE A 232 18.32 -2.31 8.54
CA PHE A 232 17.56 -1.11 8.14
C PHE A 232 18.36 -0.13 7.30
N LYS A 233 19.63 0.13 7.68
CA LYS A 233 20.46 1.09 6.93
C LYS A 233 20.64 0.67 5.48
N PHE A 234 21.02 -0.57 5.24
CA PHE A 234 21.20 -1.07 3.87
C PHE A 234 19.88 -1.05 3.08
N HIS A 235 18.79 -1.45 3.72
CA HIS A 235 17.48 -1.39 3.10
C HIS A 235 17.15 0.01 2.60
N MET A 236 17.28 1.05 3.45
CA MET A 236 17.00 2.43 3.06
C MET A 236 17.97 2.97 2.01
N GLU A 237 19.26 2.57 2.06
CA GLU A 237 20.24 2.92 1.02
C GLU A 237 19.88 2.32 -0.34
N LEU A 238 19.36 1.07 -0.36
CA LEU A 238 18.90 0.41 -1.58
C LEU A 238 17.64 1.09 -2.14
N MET A 239 16.66 1.39 -1.30
CA MET A 239 15.41 2.05 -1.70
C MET A 239 15.67 3.40 -2.39
N ARG A 240 16.73 4.09 -2.02
CA ARG A 240 17.14 5.41 -2.55
C ARG A 240 18.26 5.33 -3.60
N HIS A 241 18.58 4.14 -4.07
CA HIS A 241 19.66 3.88 -5.00
C HIS A 241 21.01 4.48 -4.57
N GLN A 242 21.28 4.51 -3.26
CA GLN A 242 22.61 4.86 -2.71
C GLN A 242 23.57 3.67 -2.74
N VAL A 243 23.04 2.47 -2.94
CA VAL A 243 23.76 1.24 -3.25
C VAL A 243 23.13 0.60 -4.48
N PRO A 244 23.90 -0.09 -5.33
CA PRO A 244 23.38 -0.63 -6.58
C PRO A 244 22.50 -1.86 -6.34
N TRP A 245 21.49 -2.06 -7.19
CA TRP A 245 20.66 -3.25 -7.20
C TRP A 245 21.44 -4.53 -7.56
N THR A 246 22.62 -4.39 -8.16
CA THR A 246 23.55 -5.50 -8.43
C THR A 246 24.43 -5.88 -7.24
N ASP A 247 24.26 -5.24 -6.07
CA ASP A 247 24.99 -5.61 -4.86
C ASP A 247 24.72 -7.07 -4.48
N LYS A 248 25.77 -7.79 -4.03
CA LYS A 248 25.66 -9.20 -3.61
C LYS A 248 24.66 -9.43 -2.49
N ARG A 249 24.37 -8.41 -1.67
CA ARG A 249 23.35 -8.48 -0.60
C ARG A 249 21.94 -8.57 -1.17
N VAL A 250 21.67 -7.90 -2.30
CA VAL A 250 20.39 -8.03 -3.03
C VAL A 250 20.28 -9.45 -3.63
N THR A 251 21.37 -9.99 -4.18
CA THR A 251 21.39 -11.40 -4.61
C THR A 251 21.06 -12.35 -3.47
N ALA A 252 21.57 -12.08 -2.26
CA ALA A 252 21.27 -12.90 -1.08
C ALA A 252 19.77 -12.84 -0.69
N VAL A 253 19.12 -11.67 -0.82
CA VAL A 253 17.66 -11.52 -0.58
C VAL A 253 16.88 -12.45 -1.52
N PHE A 254 17.12 -12.36 -2.83
CA PHE A 254 16.42 -13.23 -3.79
C PHE A 254 16.71 -14.72 -3.58
N LYS A 255 17.95 -15.09 -3.25
CA LYS A 255 18.30 -16.49 -2.94
C LYS A 255 17.57 -16.99 -1.68
N GLN A 256 17.52 -16.18 -0.63
CA GLN A 256 16.78 -16.52 0.59
C GLN A 256 15.29 -16.67 0.28
N TRP A 257 14.72 -15.78 -0.51
CA TRP A 257 13.31 -15.87 -0.92
C TRP A 257 13.04 -17.10 -1.80
N ALA A 258 13.99 -17.49 -2.67
CA ALA A 258 13.86 -18.69 -3.50
C ALA A 258 13.66 -19.98 -2.67
N GLU A 259 14.20 -20.05 -1.44
CA GLU A 259 13.97 -21.17 -0.53
C GLU A 259 12.49 -21.27 -0.07
N LEU A 260 11.78 -20.13 -0.02
CA LEU A 260 10.37 -20.08 0.36
C LEU A 260 9.43 -20.41 -0.79
N MET A 261 9.85 -20.21 -2.06
CA MET A 261 8.98 -20.35 -3.23
C MET A 261 8.30 -21.71 -3.38
N PRO A 262 8.90 -22.87 -3.00
CA PRO A 262 8.22 -24.18 -3.01
C PRO A 262 7.03 -24.29 -2.06
N TYR A 263 6.85 -23.34 -1.16
CA TYR A 263 5.82 -23.31 -0.11
C TYR A 263 4.78 -22.21 -0.31
N VAL A 264 4.92 -21.40 -1.37
CA VAL A 264 4.00 -20.34 -1.73
C VAL A 264 2.86 -20.89 -2.58
N GLN A 265 1.65 -20.36 -2.41
CA GLN A 265 0.47 -20.73 -3.18
C GLN A 265 0.72 -20.51 -4.68
N ALA A 266 0.54 -21.57 -5.48
CA ALA A 266 0.74 -21.53 -6.93
C ALA A 266 -0.17 -20.51 -7.62
N GLY A 267 0.28 -19.90 -8.72
CA GLY A 267 -0.48 -18.93 -9.50
C GLY A 267 -0.62 -17.55 -8.80
N ALA A 268 0.35 -17.17 -7.98
CA ALA A 268 0.33 -15.93 -7.20
C ALA A 268 0.16 -14.67 -8.08
N THR A 269 0.87 -14.57 -9.21
CA THR A 269 0.82 -13.41 -10.12
C THR A 269 -0.53 -13.19 -10.82
N GLY A 270 -1.43 -14.20 -10.80
CA GLY A 270 -2.80 -14.09 -11.31
C GLY A 270 -3.87 -13.90 -10.23
N ARG A 271 -3.49 -13.95 -8.94
CA ARG A 271 -4.41 -13.89 -7.79
C ARG A 271 -4.30 -12.54 -7.08
N ILE A 272 -5.45 -11.92 -6.79
CA ILE A 272 -5.52 -10.74 -5.91
C ILE A 272 -5.27 -11.15 -4.45
N TRP A 273 -4.87 -10.21 -3.61
CA TRP A 273 -4.54 -10.50 -2.21
C TRP A 273 -5.77 -10.93 -1.39
N GLU A 274 -6.97 -10.45 -1.70
CA GLU A 274 -8.23 -10.84 -1.06
C GLU A 274 -8.54 -12.33 -1.26
N ASP A 275 -8.31 -12.86 -2.45
CA ASP A 275 -8.49 -14.29 -2.72
C ASP A 275 -7.44 -15.15 -2.02
N ALA A 276 -6.22 -14.62 -1.83
CA ALA A 276 -5.23 -15.28 -1.00
C ALA A 276 -5.66 -15.28 0.48
N CYS A 277 -6.22 -14.18 0.98
CA CYS A 277 -6.77 -14.10 2.33
C CYS A 277 -7.88 -15.12 2.55
N LYS A 278 -8.81 -15.28 1.61
CA LYS A 278 -9.88 -16.31 1.67
C LYS A 278 -9.33 -17.72 1.78
N THR A 279 -8.18 -18.01 1.17
CA THR A 279 -7.52 -19.33 1.32
C THR A 279 -7.09 -19.58 2.77
N LEU A 280 -6.65 -18.54 3.50
CA LEU A 280 -6.38 -18.60 4.94
C LEU A 280 -7.67 -18.74 5.76
N GLU A 281 -8.69 -17.94 5.47
CA GLU A 281 -10.00 -17.99 6.13
C GLU A 281 -10.65 -19.38 6.07
N GLN A 282 -10.55 -20.01 4.92
CA GLN A 282 -11.04 -21.37 4.66
C GLN A 282 -10.15 -22.47 5.26
N LYS A 283 -9.04 -22.08 5.93
CA LYS A 283 -8.07 -23.01 6.54
C LYS A 283 -7.41 -23.96 5.53
N GLN A 284 -7.39 -23.56 4.26
CA GLN A 284 -6.67 -24.28 3.19
C GLN A 284 -5.19 -23.88 3.17
N ALA A 285 -4.86 -22.68 3.67
CA ALA A 285 -3.50 -22.26 3.90
C ALA A 285 -3.19 -22.15 5.40
N GLY A 286 -1.91 -22.34 5.75
CA GLY A 286 -1.42 -22.21 7.11
C GLY A 286 -1.15 -20.78 7.52
N MET A 287 -0.61 -19.98 6.59
CA MET A 287 -0.10 -18.62 6.86
C MET A 287 -0.33 -17.68 5.67
N ILE A 288 -0.30 -16.36 5.95
CA ILE A 288 -0.17 -15.28 4.95
C ILE A 288 0.68 -14.17 5.55
N PHE A 289 1.63 -13.60 4.76
CA PHE A 289 2.39 -12.41 5.14
C PHE A 289 1.79 -11.18 4.50
N GLN A 290 1.25 -10.26 5.32
CA GLN A 290 0.54 -9.08 4.85
C GLN A 290 0.41 -8.03 5.97
N GLY A 291 -0.05 -6.82 5.63
CA GLY A 291 -0.39 -5.81 6.61
C GLY A 291 -1.63 -6.15 7.44
N THR A 292 -1.66 -5.70 8.69
CA THR A 292 -2.80 -5.95 9.59
C THR A 292 -4.09 -5.34 9.05
N ASN A 293 -3.99 -4.17 8.40
CA ASN A 293 -5.14 -3.47 7.83
C ASN A 293 -5.82 -4.26 6.69
N GLN A 294 -5.07 -5.05 5.90
CA GLN A 294 -5.66 -5.87 4.85
C GLN A 294 -6.34 -7.12 5.43
N ILE A 295 -5.59 -7.93 6.16
CA ILE A 295 -6.08 -9.26 6.56
C ILE A 295 -7.23 -9.20 7.56
N ALA A 296 -7.12 -8.37 8.61
CA ALA A 296 -8.19 -8.28 9.58
C ALA A 296 -9.43 -7.57 9.00
N ALA A 297 -9.25 -6.59 8.09
CA ALA A 297 -10.36 -5.99 7.37
C ALA A 297 -11.10 -6.98 6.48
N GLN A 298 -10.36 -7.87 5.78
CA GLN A 298 -10.96 -8.87 4.92
C GLN A 298 -11.75 -9.90 5.73
N TYR A 299 -11.21 -10.37 6.87
CA TYR A 299 -11.93 -11.25 7.80
C TYR A 299 -13.27 -10.64 8.25
N VAL A 300 -13.29 -9.34 8.57
CA VAL A 300 -14.54 -8.65 8.95
C VAL A 300 -15.47 -8.53 7.73
N SER A 301 -14.96 -8.20 6.56
CA SER A 301 -15.74 -8.06 5.33
C SER A 301 -16.43 -9.37 4.93
N ASP A 302 -15.69 -10.48 5.02
CA ASP A 302 -16.17 -11.82 4.66
C ASP A 302 -16.95 -12.50 5.82
N LYS A 303 -17.06 -11.82 6.97
CA LYS A 303 -17.69 -12.35 8.19
C LYS A 303 -16.99 -13.63 8.70
N ALA A 304 -15.70 -13.74 8.45
CA ALA A 304 -14.86 -14.79 9.00
C ALA A 304 -14.61 -14.59 10.49
N ASP A 305 -14.19 -15.64 11.18
CA ASP A 305 -13.97 -15.59 12.64
C ASP A 305 -12.66 -14.85 12.97
N LEU A 306 -12.77 -13.53 13.17
CA LEU A 306 -11.64 -12.69 13.59
C LEU A 306 -11.05 -13.15 14.94
N SER A 307 -11.84 -13.81 15.81
CA SER A 307 -11.34 -14.31 17.09
C SER A 307 -10.36 -15.49 16.92
N ASP A 308 -10.41 -16.21 15.81
CA ASP A 308 -9.48 -17.29 15.46
C ASP A 308 -8.18 -16.77 14.83
N LEU A 309 -8.19 -15.55 14.28
CA LEU A 309 -7.02 -14.92 13.68
C LEU A 309 -6.00 -14.50 14.74
N ASP A 310 -4.72 -14.74 14.44
CA ASP A 310 -3.58 -14.20 15.19
C ASP A 310 -2.39 -14.05 14.23
N PHE A 311 -1.31 -13.43 14.71
CA PHE A 311 -0.12 -13.23 13.91
C PHE A 311 1.17 -13.44 14.71
N PHE A 312 2.28 -13.54 14.01
CA PHE A 312 3.62 -13.44 14.59
C PHE A 312 4.53 -12.60 13.67
N VAL A 313 5.55 -12.00 14.30
CA VAL A 313 6.55 -11.19 13.59
C VAL A 313 7.40 -12.09 12.69
N TYR A 314 7.76 -11.61 11.51
CA TYR A 314 8.60 -12.38 10.58
C TYR A 314 9.87 -12.86 11.27
N PRO A 315 10.22 -14.16 11.20
CA PRO A 315 11.35 -14.74 11.89
C PRO A 315 12.69 -14.09 11.55
N GLU A 316 13.66 -14.21 12.46
CA GLU A 316 15.02 -13.77 12.16
C GLU A 316 15.67 -14.63 11.08
N ILE A 317 16.48 -14.00 10.22
CA ILE A 317 17.33 -14.66 9.23
C ILE A 317 18.79 -14.51 9.64
N ASN A 318 19.20 -13.29 9.96
CA ASN A 318 20.55 -13.00 10.44
C ASN A 318 20.48 -12.57 11.92
N PRO A 319 21.09 -13.32 12.85
CA PRO A 319 21.07 -13.01 14.30
C PRO A 319 21.59 -11.62 14.64
N LYS A 320 22.45 -11.03 13.80
CA LYS A 320 22.94 -9.65 13.98
C LYS A 320 21.80 -8.64 14.02
N TRP A 321 20.73 -8.88 13.26
CA TRP A 321 19.60 -7.98 13.12
C TRP A 321 18.34 -8.49 13.83
N GLY A 322 18.27 -9.79 14.10
CA GLY A 322 17.13 -10.41 14.78
C GLY A 322 15.79 -10.01 14.19
N GLN A 323 14.89 -9.49 15.02
CA GLN A 323 13.58 -8.95 14.65
C GLN A 323 13.48 -7.43 14.88
N ASP A 324 14.62 -6.73 14.89
CA ASP A 324 14.73 -5.31 15.24
C ASP A 324 14.00 -4.35 14.28
N PHE A 325 13.69 -4.79 13.06
CA PHE A 325 13.14 -3.95 12.00
C PHE A 325 11.86 -4.55 11.43
N MET A 326 10.95 -3.70 10.97
CA MET A 326 9.70 -4.13 10.35
C MET A 326 9.14 -3.05 9.43
N ASP A 327 8.28 -3.47 8.50
CA ASP A 327 7.38 -2.56 7.80
C ASP A 327 6.18 -2.28 8.70
N ALA A 328 5.94 -0.99 8.93
CA ALA A 328 4.72 -0.49 9.56
C ALA A 328 4.40 0.88 8.98
N PRO A 329 3.87 0.90 7.75
CA PRO A 329 3.61 2.13 7.02
C PRO A 329 2.55 2.98 7.69
N MET A 330 2.60 4.30 7.39
CA MET A 330 1.63 5.29 7.82
C MET A 330 0.91 5.86 6.62
N ASP A 331 -0.39 5.97 6.73
CA ASP A 331 -1.23 6.73 5.81
C ASP A 331 -1.63 8.05 6.42
N GLY A 332 -2.05 9.01 5.59
CA GLY A 332 -2.42 10.33 6.08
C GLY A 332 -3.01 11.23 5.00
N PHE A 333 -2.97 12.52 5.26
CA PHE A 333 -3.68 13.52 4.47
C PHE A 333 -2.78 14.68 4.08
N CYS A 334 -2.83 15.05 2.80
CA CYS A 334 -2.09 16.16 2.21
C CYS A 334 -3.03 17.26 1.73
N ILE A 335 -2.51 18.48 1.60
CA ILE A 335 -3.18 19.62 0.96
C ILE A 335 -2.59 19.79 -0.44
N SER A 336 -3.45 19.79 -1.46
CA SER A 336 -3.05 20.02 -2.84
C SER A 336 -2.50 21.43 -3.03
N GLN A 337 -1.41 21.60 -3.79
CA GLN A 337 -0.85 22.92 -4.14
C GLN A 337 -1.86 23.79 -4.91
N LYS A 338 -2.85 23.21 -5.57
CA LYS A 338 -3.84 23.95 -6.36
C LYS A 338 -5.07 24.39 -5.59
N THR A 339 -5.16 24.06 -4.28
CA THR A 339 -6.31 24.51 -3.47
C THR A 339 -6.38 26.03 -3.40
N GLN A 340 -7.60 26.54 -3.49
CA GLN A 340 -7.91 27.95 -3.17
C GLN A 340 -8.40 28.11 -1.72
N ASN A 341 -8.53 26.99 -0.99
CA ASN A 341 -9.13 26.91 0.34
C ASN A 341 -8.12 26.51 1.42
N TYR A 342 -6.82 26.87 1.27
CA TYR A 342 -5.74 26.43 2.15
C TYR A 342 -6.06 26.61 3.65
N SER A 343 -6.50 27.79 4.06
CA SER A 343 -6.77 28.07 5.48
C SER A 343 -7.89 27.19 6.05
N THR A 344 -8.93 26.89 5.25
CA THR A 344 -10.00 26.00 5.65
C THR A 344 -9.52 24.55 5.71
N ALA A 345 -8.74 24.09 4.72
CA ALA A 345 -8.13 22.77 4.68
C ALA A 345 -7.15 22.55 5.85
N ALA A 346 -6.27 23.53 6.13
CA ALA A 346 -5.34 23.50 7.26
C ALA A 346 -6.07 23.37 8.60
N LYS A 347 -7.14 24.14 8.79
CA LYS A 347 -7.96 24.08 10.02
C LYS A 347 -8.67 22.71 10.18
N LEU A 348 -9.08 22.08 9.08
CA LEU A 348 -9.62 20.71 9.12
C LEU A 348 -8.53 19.70 9.53
N LEU A 349 -7.32 19.82 8.97
CA LEU A 349 -6.18 18.97 9.31
C LEU A 349 -5.69 19.13 10.75
N GLU A 350 -5.81 20.33 11.34
CA GLU A 350 -5.53 20.54 12.77
C GLU A 350 -6.40 19.65 13.65
N TYR A 351 -7.70 19.52 13.33
CA TYR A 351 -8.57 18.59 14.04
C TYR A 351 -8.23 17.12 13.75
N ILE A 352 -7.99 16.81 12.48
CA ILE A 352 -7.66 15.44 12.05
C ILE A 352 -6.37 14.92 12.72
N GLY A 353 -5.38 15.78 12.97
CA GLY A 353 -4.14 15.45 13.69
C GLY A 353 -4.30 15.30 15.21
N SER A 354 -5.51 15.14 15.73
CA SER A 354 -5.78 14.90 17.15
C SER A 354 -6.14 13.45 17.43
N GLY A 355 -5.82 12.98 18.65
CA GLY A 355 -6.23 11.65 19.09
C GLY A 355 -7.74 11.44 19.13
N ALA A 356 -8.53 12.49 19.32
CA ALA A 356 -9.98 12.42 19.23
C ALA A 356 -10.47 12.08 17.83
N ALA A 357 -9.84 12.63 16.80
CA ALA A 357 -10.12 12.32 15.40
C ALA A 357 -9.72 10.88 15.05
N GLU A 358 -8.52 10.49 15.42
CA GLU A 358 -7.98 9.14 15.19
C GLU A 358 -8.83 8.07 15.90
N LYS A 359 -9.30 8.33 17.12
CA LYS A 359 -10.25 7.46 17.84
C LYS A 359 -11.55 7.26 17.07
N ASN A 360 -12.06 8.28 16.38
CA ASN A 360 -13.25 8.14 15.52
C ASN A 360 -13.00 7.26 14.31
N TYR A 361 -11.81 7.32 13.72
CA TYR A 361 -11.39 6.45 12.63
C TYR A 361 -11.31 4.99 13.13
N LEU A 362 -10.56 4.74 14.18
CA LEU A 362 -10.31 3.43 14.77
C LEU A 362 -11.56 2.74 15.34
N LYS A 363 -12.66 3.47 15.50
CA LYS A 363 -13.94 2.88 15.89
C LYS A 363 -14.45 1.86 14.86
N TYR A 364 -14.18 2.09 13.59
CA TYR A 364 -14.63 1.22 12.49
C TYR A 364 -13.47 0.47 11.84
N ASP A 365 -12.25 0.86 12.14
CA ASP A 365 -11.02 0.23 11.76
C ASP A 365 -10.46 -0.57 12.95
N LYS A 366 -10.60 -1.89 12.90
CA LYS A 366 -10.28 -2.81 14.01
C LYS A 366 -8.93 -3.52 13.84
N TRP A 367 -8.05 -2.94 13.01
CA TRP A 367 -6.79 -3.56 12.62
C TRP A 367 -5.62 -2.57 12.56
N ASP A 368 -5.88 -1.28 12.41
CA ASP A 368 -4.88 -0.23 12.48
C ASP A 368 -4.65 0.24 13.92
N VAL A 369 -3.52 0.86 14.17
CA VAL A 369 -3.19 1.42 15.48
C VAL A 369 -2.84 2.90 15.37
N ALA A 370 -3.14 3.64 16.43
CA ALA A 370 -2.93 5.07 16.50
C ALA A 370 -1.46 5.46 16.40
N VAL A 371 -1.20 6.54 15.68
CA VAL A 371 0.11 7.23 15.64
C VAL A 371 0.14 8.43 16.57
N ALA A 372 -1.02 9.01 16.93
CA ALA A 372 -1.11 10.10 17.88
C ALA A 372 -1.01 9.60 19.32
N SER A 373 -0.18 10.25 20.14
CA SER A 373 0.06 9.86 21.54
C SER A 373 -1.06 10.28 22.50
N ASP A 374 -1.94 11.18 22.08
CA ASP A 374 -3.09 11.65 22.83
C ASP A 374 -4.38 10.84 22.58
N VAL A 375 -4.28 9.70 21.91
CA VAL A 375 -5.36 8.72 21.83
C VAL A 375 -5.51 8.00 23.17
N HIS A 376 -6.46 8.46 23.99
CA HIS A 376 -6.75 7.84 25.27
C HIS A 376 -7.77 6.71 25.12
N ASP A 377 -7.49 5.57 25.79
CA ASP A 377 -8.36 4.38 25.83
C ASP A 377 -8.92 3.98 24.44
N PRO A 378 -8.09 3.72 23.44
CA PRO A 378 -8.59 3.09 22.24
C PRO A 378 -9.13 1.71 22.64
N ALA A 379 -10.37 1.41 22.26
CA ALA A 379 -10.99 0.10 22.52
C ALA A 379 -10.35 -0.96 21.60
N TYR A 380 -9.04 -1.17 21.76
CA TYR A 380 -8.26 -2.10 20.96
C TYR A 380 -8.65 -3.56 21.23
N ASP A 381 -8.82 -4.31 20.16
CA ASP A 381 -8.92 -5.77 20.22
C ASP A 381 -7.54 -6.43 20.46
N ALA A 382 -7.49 -7.77 20.41
CA ALA A 382 -6.28 -8.52 20.64
C ALA A 382 -5.21 -8.28 19.56
N ILE A 383 -5.61 -8.16 18.30
CA ILE A 383 -4.72 -7.90 17.15
C ILE A 383 -4.09 -6.51 17.28
N GLN A 384 -4.90 -5.49 17.54
CA GLN A 384 -4.42 -4.11 17.71
C GLN A 384 -3.47 -3.98 18.92
N LYS A 385 -3.81 -4.59 20.07
CA LYS A 385 -2.93 -4.60 21.26
C LYS A 385 -1.57 -5.23 20.95
N LYS A 386 -1.57 -6.35 20.22
CA LYS A 386 -0.35 -7.03 19.81
C LYS A 386 0.44 -6.20 18.80
N SER A 387 -0.25 -5.52 17.84
CA SER A 387 0.36 -4.60 16.87
C SER A 387 1.10 -3.46 17.56
N VAL A 388 0.49 -2.82 18.57
CA VAL A 388 1.16 -1.79 19.37
C VAL A 388 2.43 -2.32 20.04
N GLN A 389 2.39 -3.57 20.57
CA GLN A 389 3.56 -4.16 21.21
C GLN A 389 4.71 -4.41 20.24
N VAL A 390 4.44 -5.00 19.07
CA VAL A 390 5.50 -5.30 18.09
C VAL A 390 6.08 -4.03 17.47
N ILE A 391 5.26 -3.01 17.21
CA ILE A 391 5.74 -1.70 16.74
C ILE A 391 6.66 -1.04 17.79
N LYS A 392 6.29 -1.08 19.07
CA LYS A 392 7.12 -0.53 20.16
C LYS A 392 8.44 -1.26 20.34
N GLN A 393 8.50 -2.54 20.01
CA GLN A 393 9.71 -3.36 20.11
C GLN A 393 10.67 -3.15 18.93
N ALA A 394 10.15 -2.73 17.79
CA ALA A 394 10.98 -2.45 16.61
C ALA A 394 11.92 -1.27 16.86
N LYS A 395 13.22 -1.44 16.57
CA LYS A 395 14.20 -0.36 16.64
C LYS A 395 14.04 0.67 15.52
N ASN A 396 13.70 0.19 14.33
CA ASN A 396 13.38 1.05 13.18
C ASN A 396 12.22 0.47 12.40
N ILE A 397 11.47 1.37 11.75
CA ILE A 397 10.30 1.07 10.95
C ILE A 397 10.52 1.62 9.55
N SER A 398 10.37 0.77 8.53
CA SER A 398 10.26 1.16 7.12
C SER A 398 8.80 1.43 6.74
N GLN A 399 8.61 2.27 5.72
CA GLN A 399 7.27 2.63 5.26
C GLN A 399 6.72 1.67 4.20
N PHE A 400 7.46 0.67 3.82
CA PHE A 400 7.22 -0.22 2.67
C PHE A 400 7.94 0.25 1.40
N MET A 401 8.37 -0.70 0.54
CA MET A 401 9.23 -0.39 -0.63
C MET A 401 8.66 0.71 -1.51
N ASP A 402 7.39 0.64 -1.86
CA ASP A 402 6.73 1.61 -2.74
C ASP A 402 6.58 3.01 -2.12
N ARG A 403 6.83 3.11 -0.81
CA ARG A 403 6.79 4.36 -0.03
C ARG A 403 8.17 4.85 0.41
N ASP A 404 9.17 3.98 0.41
CA ASP A 404 10.56 4.29 0.75
C ASP A 404 11.44 4.49 -0.48
N SER A 405 10.93 4.16 -1.69
CA SER A 405 11.57 4.32 -2.98
C SER A 405 10.78 5.26 -3.91
N ASP A 406 11.30 5.53 -5.11
CA ASP A 406 10.54 6.23 -6.15
C ASP A 406 9.30 5.40 -6.53
N PRO A 407 8.09 5.98 -6.52
CA PRO A 407 6.86 5.25 -6.78
C PRO A 407 6.83 4.59 -8.16
N GLY A 408 7.26 5.32 -9.20
CA GLY A 408 7.27 4.77 -10.55
C GLY A 408 8.28 3.63 -10.72
N PHE A 409 9.40 3.69 -10.01
CA PHE A 409 10.37 2.60 -9.99
C PHE A 409 9.84 1.39 -9.21
N ALA A 410 9.29 1.59 -8.03
CA ALA A 410 8.78 0.51 -7.20
C ALA A 410 7.55 -0.18 -7.84
N ASP A 411 6.53 0.60 -8.21
CA ASP A 411 5.24 0.05 -8.66
C ASP A 411 5.30 -0.56 -10.07
N ASN A 412 6.18 -0.08 -10.94
CA ASN A 412 6.27 -0.58 -12.31
C ASN A 412 7.51 -1.47 -12.53
N THR A 413 8.70 -1.01 -12.10
CA THR A 413 9.94 -1.71 -12.43
C THR A 413 10.22 -2.86 -11.45
N VAL A 414 10.16 -2.57 -10.14
CA VAL A 414 10.45 -3.61 -9.13
C VAL A 414 9.31 -4.62 -9.06
N ALA A 415 8.05 -4.20 -9.13
CA ALA A 415 6.91 -5.11 -9.15
C ALA A 415 6.99 -6.11 -10.31
N ALA A 416 7.28 -5.64 -11.54
CA ALA A 416 7.47 -6.52 -12.71
C ALA A 416 8.68 -7.46 -12.55
N ALA A 417 9.76 -7.00 -11.94
CA ALA A 417 10.94 -7.81 -11.65
C ALA A 417 10.64 -8.90 -10.62
N VAL A 418 9.86 -8.57 -9.60
CA VAL A 418 9.38 -9.52 -8.58
C VAL A 418 8.43 -10.55 -9.18
N ASP A 419 7.52 -10.16 -10.08
CA ASP A 419 6.67 -11.10 -10.82
C ASP A 419 7.50 -12.08 -11.65
N SER A 420 8.54 -11.60 -12.33
CA SER A 420 9.49 -12.44 -13.06
C SER A 420 10.20 -13.41 -12.12
N PHE A 421 10.62 -12.97 -10.94
CA PHE A 421 11.24 -13.82 -9.91
C PHE A 421 10.27 -14.89 -9.39
N ILE A 422 9.03 -14.54 -9.05
CA ILE A 422 8.02 -15.46 -8.54
C ILE A 422 7.77 -16.60 -9.56
N ASN A 423 7.69 -16.25 -10.84
CA ASN A 423 7.48 -17.21 -11.92
C ASN A 423 8.73 -18.04 -12.24
N ASN A 424 9.93 -17.53 -11.98
CA ASN A 424 11.19 -18.22 -12.23
C ASN A 424 12.28 -17.79 -11.21
N PRO A 425 12.38 -18.44 -10.04
CA PRO A 425 13.35 -18.09 -9.00
C PRO A 425 14.78 -18.64 -9.24
N SER A 426 15.17 -18.88 -10.49
CA SER A 426 16.49 -19.41 -10.84
C SER A 426 17.60 -18.35 -10.69
N SER A 427 18.82 -18.81 -10.42
CA SER A 427 19.98 -17.91 -10.26
C SER A 427 20.27 -17.08 -11.51
N SER A 428 20.04 -17.63 -12.72
CA SER A 428 20.19 -16.89 -13.97
C SER A 428 19.16 -15.76 -14.10
N ASN A 429 17.90 -16.02 -13.74
CA ASN A 429 16.86 -14.99 -13.76
C ASN A 429 17.12 -13.91 -12.70
N ILE A 430 17.57 -14.28 -11.50
CA ILE A 430 17.96 -13.31 -10.46
C ILE A 430 19.03 -12.34 -10.98
N SER A 431 20.06 -12.85 -11.67
CA SER A 431 21.09 -11.98 -12.26
C SER A 431 20.56 -11.04 -13.34
N SER A 432 19.63 -11.53 -14.17
CA SER A 432 18.95 -10.70 -15.19
C SER A 432 18.09 -9.61 -14.57
N ILE A 433 17.30 -9.97 -13.54
CA ILE A 433 16.47 -9.05 -12.75
C ILE A 433 17.34 -7.95 -12.14
N GLN A 434 18.41 -8.29 -11.45
CA GLN A 434 19.28 -7.31 -10.81
C GLN A 434 19.92 -6.35 -11.82
N SER A 435 20.35 -6.86 -12.98
CA SER A 435 20.91 -6.02 -14.05
C SER A 435 19.88 -5.06 -14.64
N SER A 436 18.64 -5.52 -14.83
CA SER A 436 17.53 -4.69 -15.31
C SER A 436 17.14 -3.62 -14.29
N LEU A 437 17.00 -4.00 -13.01
CA LEU A 437 16.69 -3.07 -11.92
C LEU A 437 17.75 -1.97 -11.81
N GLU A 438 19.04 -2.33 -11.86
CA GLU A 438 20.14 -1.37 -11.80
C GLU A 438 20.13 -0.40 -12.99
N ALA A 439 19.88 -0.89 -14.20
CA ALA A 439 19.80 -0.03 -15.38
C ALA A 439 18.68 0.99 -15.28
N GLN A 440 17.50 0.58 -14.81
CA GLN A 440 16.35 1.46 -14.62
C GLN A 440 16.54 2.42 -13.44
N ALA A 441 17.07 1.94 -12.32
CA ALA A 441 17.35 2.77 -11.15
C ALA A 441 18.28 3.94 -11.49
N LYS A 442 19.34 3.70 -12.27
CA LYS A 442 20.23 4.78 -12.76
C LYS A 442 19.49 5.86 -13.52
N VAL A 443 18.47 5.51 -14.31
CA VAL A 443 17.68 6.49 -15.06
C VAL A 443 16.74 7.28 -14.16
N VAL A 444 16.07 6.59 -13.23
CA VAL A 444 15.07 7.19 -12.36
C VAL A 444 15.73 8.11 -11.34
N PHE A 445 16.72 7.61 -10.62
CA PHE A 445 17.36 8.35 -9.52
C PHE A 445 18.38 9.40 -9.97
N ALA A 446 18.86 9.38 -11.23
CA ALA A 446 19.63 10.49 -11.78
C ALA A 446 18.83 11.79 -11.94
N LYS A 447 17.48 11.68 -11.99
CA LYS A 447 16.57 12.81 -12.14
C LYS A 447 16.03 13.30 -10.77
N ALA A 448 16.25 12.51 -9.72
CA ALA A 448 15.78 12.78 -8.37
C ALA A 448 16.81 13.61 -7.59
#